data_74b64ebbeef516cc3f2f16fd858f49e6
#
_entry.id   74b64ebbeef516cc3f2f16fd858f49e6
#
_cell.length_a   1.000
_cell.length_b   1.000
_cell.length_c   1.000
_cell.angle_alpha   90.00
_cell.angle_beta   90.00
_cell.angle_gamma   90.00
#
_symmetry.space_group_name_H-M   'P 1'
#
loop_
_entity.id
_entity.type
_entity.pdbx_description
1 polymer ?
#
loop_
_entity_poly.entity_id
_entity_poly.type
_entity_poly.pdbx_seq_one_letter_code
_entity_poly.pdbx_strand_id
1 'polypeptide(L)'
;FDTGDDILIPDEKTLGRILQEQDLDTKLMVAVGSGVINDSVKFVTSRTGLPYIIVATAPSMDGYVADGAPIISHGYKYSPQAHLTYGLIGDTDILQTAPQDLIQAGYGDVIGKITAIADWDLAVKANGDYRCDTCVTLVKRALDKCFDKAEGLKTRDAESLGALLEA
;
A
#
# COMPACT_ATOMS: atom_id res chain seq x y z
N PHE A 1 -16.47 7.76 -1.69
CA PHE A 1 -17.31 8.20 -0.54
C PHE A 1 -16.69 9.44 0.11
N ASP A 2 -17.52 10.25 0.74
CA ASP A 2 -17.12 11.51 1.37
C ASP A 2 -17.33 11.42 2.88
N THR A 3 -16.32 11.73 3.69
CA THR A 3 -16.40 11.82 5.14
C THR A 3 -16.73 13.25 5.61
N GLY A 4 -16.73 14.22 4.70
CA GLY A 4 -16.89 15.65 5.01
C GLY A 4 -15.63 16.30 5.62
N ASP A 5 -14.48 15.62 5.57
CA ASP A 5 -13.20 16.12 6.04
C ASP A 5 -12.36 16.60 4.85
N ASP A 6 -11.51 17.61 5.06
CA ASP A 6 -10.60 18.12 4.02
C ASP A 6 -9.55 17.08 3.61
N ILE A 7 -9.16 16.19 4.54
CA ILE A 7 -8.19 15.12 4.31
C ILE A 7 -8.79 13.81 4.82
N LEU A 8 -8.85 12.81 3.95
CA LEU A 8 -9.26 11.47 4.32
C LEU A 8 -8.13 10.78 5.10
N ILE A 9 -8.45 10.26 6.29
CA ILE A 9 -7.54 9.44 7.10
C ILE A 9 -8.18 8.08 7.41
N PRO A 10 -7.40 7.01 7.63
CA PRO A 10 -7.93 5.67 7.89
C PRO A 10 -8.30 5.50 9.37
N ASP A 11 -9.28 6.27 9.85
CA ASP A 11 -9.75 6.29 11.23
C ASP A 11 -11.14 5.64 11.40
N GLU A 12 -11.63 5.63 12.63
CA GLU A 12 -12.94 5.05 12.97
C GLU A 12 -14.08 5.65 12.15
N LYS A 13 -14.02 6.95 11.81
CA LYS A 13 -15.03 7.64 11.00
C LYS A 13 -15.06 7.09 9.59
N THR A 14 -13.88 7.00 8.96
CA THR A 14 -13.71 6.44 7.61
C THR A 14 -14.15 4.97 7.55
N LEU A 15 -13.70 4.16 8.52
CA LEU A 15 -14.04 2.74 8.58
C LEU A 15 -15.55 2.54 8.82
N GLY A 16 -16.14 3.34 9.73
CA GLY A 16 -17.57 3.34 10.00
C GLY A 16 -18.40 3.72 8.78
N ARG A 17 -17.94 4.69 7.98
CA ARG A 17 -18.62 5.09 6.75
C ARG A 17 -18.62 3.99 5.70
N ILE A 18 -17.49 3.30 5.50
CA ILE A 18 -17.42 2.15 4.58
C ILE A 18 -18.42 1.06 5.00
N LEU A 19 -18.48 0.74 6.29
CA LEU A 19 -19.42 -0.25 6.82
C LEU A 19 -20.90 0.16 6.64
N GLN A 20 -21.22 1.43 6.79
CA GLN A 20 -22.59 1.94 6.62
C GLN A 20 -23.07 1.87 5.16
N GLU A 21 -22.17 2.05 4.20
CA GLU A 21 -22.49 1.99 2.77
C GLU A 21 -22.46 0.56 2.21
N GLN A 22 -22.01 -0.41 3.01
CA GLN A 22 -21.94 -1.81 2.57
C GLN A 22 -23.32 -2.46 2.62
N ASP A 23 -23.78 -2.99 1.49
CA ASP A 23 -24.99 -3.82 1.45
C ASP A 23 -24.79 -5.19 2.10
N LEU A 24 -25.82 -5.77 2.68
CA LEU A 24 -25.79 -7.06 3.37
C LEU A 24 -25.45 -8.23 2.42
N ASP A 25 -25.72 -8.11 1.14
CA ASP A 25 -25.46 -9.11 0.12
C ASP A 25 -24.17 -8.87 -0.68
N THR A 26 -23.36 -7.87 -0.26
CA THR A 26 -22.04 -7.60 -0.86
C THR A 26 -21.17 -8.87 -0.88
N LYS A 27 -20.57 -9.18 -2.02
CA LYS A 27 -19.70 -10.36 -2.20
C LYS A 27 -18.25 -10.01 -2.46
N LEU A 28 -17.99 -8.80 -2.89
CA LEU A 28 -16.66 -8.28 -3.23
C LEU A 28 -16.65 -6.77 -3.00
N MET A 29 -15.58 -6.24 -2.44
CA MET A 29 -15.31 -4.80 -2.45
C MET A 29 -14.25 -4.45 -3.48
N VAL A 30 -14.45 -3.35 -4.18
CA VAL A 30 -13.44 -2.78 -5.09
C VAL A 30 -13.00 -1.44 -4.52
N ALA A 31 -11.79 -1.39 -4.01
CA ALA A 31 -11.16 -0.16 -3.56
C ALA A 31 -10.56 0.57 -4.76
N VAL A 32 -10.93 1.83 -4.98
CA VAL A 32 -10.33 2.67 -6.04
C VAL A 32 -9.69 3.88 -5.36
N GLY A 33 -8.38 3.92 -5.32
CA GLY A 33 -7.66 4.99 -4.62
C GLY A 33 -6.20 4.65 -4.32
N SER A 34 -5.61 5.44 -3.44
CA SER A 34 -4.24 5.23 -2.94
C SER A 34 -4.23 4.56 -1.56
N GLY A 35 -3.16 4.72 -0.79
CA GLY A 35 -2.92 4.02 0.47
C GLY A 35 -4.05 4.06 1.49
N VAL A 36 -4.62 5.24 1.76
CA VAL A 36 -5.69 5.38 2.76
C VAL A 36 -6.93 4.56 2.40
N ILE A 37 -7.34 4.58 1.14
CA ILE A 37 -8.47 3.80 0.64
C ILE A 37 -8.15 2.30 0.71
N ASN A 38 -6.96 1.90 0.25
CA ASN A 38 -6.52 0.52 0.35
C ASN A 38 -6.58 -0.01 1.80
N ASP A 39 -5.96 0.71 2.74
CA ASP A 39 -5.83 0.25 4.12
C ASP A 39 -7.19 0.22 4.84
N SER A 40 -8.04 1.22 4.58
CA SER A 40 -9.39 1.26 5.13
C SER A 40 -10.25 0.10 4.63
N VAL A 41 -10.27 -0.16 3.31
CA VAL A 41 -11.04 -1.27 2.74
C VAL A 41 -10.44 -2.61 3.14
N LYS A 42 -9.12 -2.75 3.13
CA LYS A 42 -8.40 -3.94 3.60
C LYS A 42 -8.80 -4.28 5.04
N PHE A 43 -8.80 -3.29 5.94
CA PHE A 43 -9.20 -3.49 7.31
C PHE A 43 -10.66 -3.93 7.43
N VAL A 44 -11.59 -3.21 6.81
CA VAL A 44 -13.03 -3.52 6.86
C VAL A 44 -13.30 -4.92 6.30
N THR A 45 -12.75 -5.25 5.13
CA THR A 45 -12.96 -6.55 4.50
C THR A 45 -12.36 -7.71 5.30
N SER A 46 -11.24 -7.48 5.98
CA SER A 46 -10.66 -8.49 6.88
C SER A 46 -11.54 -8.77 8.11
N ARG A 47 -12.37 -7.81 8.53
CA ARG A 47 -13.30 -7.98 9.66
C ARG A 47 -14.66 -8.52 9.25
N THR A 48 -15.06 -8.27 8.00
CA THR A 48 -16.34 -8.77 7.45
C THR A 48 -16.21 -10.09 6.69
N GLY A 49 -14.97 -10.56 6.46
CA GLY A 49 -14.71 -11.81 5.72
C GLY A 49 -14.91 -11.68 4.21
N LEU A 50 -14.97 -10.45 3.67
CA LEU A 50 -15.16 -10.22 2.26
C LEU A 50 -13.82 -10.17 1.51
N PRO A 51 -13.75 -10.69 0.28
CA PRO A 51 -12.62 -10.41 -0.60
C PRO A 51 -12.66 -8.94 -1.07
N TYR A 52 -11.47 -8.37 -1.38
CA TYR A 52 -11.38 -7.07 -2.03
C TYR A 52 -10.31 -7.04 -3.13
N ILE A 53 -10.50 -6.13 -4.08
CA ILE A 53 -9.55 -5.79 -5.12
C ILE A 53 -9.19 -4.32 -4.96
N ILE A 54 -7.92 -3.98 -5.15
CA ILE A 54 -7.47 -2.60 -5.19
C ILE A 54 -7.14 -2.17 -6.63
N VAL A 55 -7.72 -1.06 -7.05
CA VAL A 55 -7.32 -0.28 -8.23
C VAL A 55 -6.50 0.90 -7.73
N ALA A 56 -5.19 0.78 -7.83
CA ALA A 56 -4.27 1.80 -7.34
C ALA A 56 -4.29 3.03 -8.26
N THR A 57 -4.55 4.21 -7.70
CA THR A 57 -4.58 5.48 -8.44
C THR A 57 -3.28 6.28 -8.31
N ALA A 58 -2.37 5.87 -7.43
CA ALA A 58 -1.04 6.44 -7.28
C ALA A 58 -0.09 5.37 -6.74
N PRO A 59 1.18 5.31 -7.17
CA PRO A 59 2.19 4.42 -6.60
C PRO A 59 2.81 5.08 -5.36
N SER A 60 2.00 5.32 -4.31
CA SER A 60 2.33 6.22 -3.18
C SER A 60 2.86 5.53 -1.94
N MET A 61 2.90 4.21 -1.94
CA MET A 61 3.36 3.38 -0.83
C MET A 61 3.68 1.96 -1.29
N ASP A 62 4.36 1.19 -0.45
CA ASP A 62 4.73 -0.21 -0.67
C ASP A 62 3.72 -1.25 -0.11
N GLY A 63 2.69 -0.78 0.61
CA GLY A 63 1.80 -1.63 1.41
C GLY A 63 0.55 -2.16 0.70
N TYR A 64 0.37 -2.00 -0.61
CA TYR A 64 -0.84 -2.43 -1.31
C TYR A 64 -1.17 -3.91 -1.11
N VAL A 65 -0.16 -4.76 -1.21
CA VAL A 65 -0.30 -6.23 -1.05
C VAL A 65 0.22 -6.75 0.29
N ALA A 66 0.49 -5.87 1.26
CA ALA A 66 0.87 -6.28 2.61
C ALA A 66 -0.33 -6.84 3.39
N ASP A 67 -0.06 -7.71 4.36
CA ASP A 67 -1.07 -8.29 5.27
C ASP A 67 -1.40 -7.41 6.48
N GLY A 68 -0.74 -6.25 6.63
CA GLY A 68 -1.05 -5.22 7.60
C GLY A 68 -1.95 -4.13 7.01
N ALA A 69 -2.80 -3.53 7.84
CA ALA A 69 -3.63 -2.39 7.47
C ALA A 69 -3.39 -1.23 8.46
N PRO A 70 -2.44 -0.32 8.17
CA PRO A 70 -2.21 0.84 9.02
C PRO A 70 -3.46 1.70 9.17
N ILE A 71 -3.98 1.80 10.37
CA ILE A 71 -5.15 2.63 10.71
C ILE A 71 -4.86 3.50 11.94
N ILE A 72 -5.69 4.50 12.14
CA ILE A 72 -5.67 5.36 13.33
C ILE A 72 -6.86 5.01 14.20
N SER A 73 -6.62 4.65 15.45
CA SER A 73 -7.66 4.40 16.43
C SER A 73 -7.35 5.12 17.73
N HIS A 74 -8.33 5.85 18.26
CA HIS A 74 -8.18 6.69 19.45
C HIS A 74 -6.99 7.67 19.37
N GLY A 75 -6.69 8.15 18.15
CA GLY A 75 -5.57 9.05 17.89
C GLY A 75 -4.18 8.37 17.77
N TYR A 76 -4.11 7.05 17.86
CA TYR A 76 -2.88 6.28 17.71
C TYR A 76 -2.85 5.50 16.40
N LYS A 77 -1.75 5.63 15.65
CA LYS A 77 -1.50 4.81 14.46
C LYS A 77 -0.99 3.42 14.89
N TYR A 78 -1.64 2.36 14.42
CA TYR A 78 -1.18 0.99 14.58
C TYR A 78 -1.52 0.18 13.34
N SER A 79 -0.86 -0.94 13.14
CA SER A 79 -1.02 -1.77 11.96
C SER A 79 -1.54 -3.16 12.37
N PRO A 80 -2.87 -3.32 12.52
CA PRO A 80 -3.44 -4.63 12.79
C PRO A 80 -3.27 -5.56 11.60
N GLN A 81 -3.15 -6.85 11.89
CA GLN A 81 -3.16 -7.87 10.86
C GLN A 81 -4.51 -7.88 10.12
N ALA A 82 -4.43 -7.95 8.81
CA ALA A 82 -5.54 -8.04 7.89
C ALA A 82 -5.30 -9.22 6.93
N HIS A 83 -6.01 -9.28 5.81
CA HIS A 83 -5.74 -10.27 4.78
C HIS A 83 -5.21 -9.60 3.50
N LEU A 84 -4.55 -10.39 2.67
CA LEU A 84 -4.07 -9.91 1.37
C LEU A 84 -5.23 -9.52 0.45
N THR A 85 -4.99 -8.56 -0.43
CA THR A 85 -5.93 -8.27 -1.52
C THR A 85 -6.07 -9.48 -2.45
N TYR A 86 -7.25 -9.69 -2.98
CA TYR A 86 -7.48 -10.71 -4.00
C TYR A 86 -6.85 -10.35 -5.35
N GLY A 87 -6.67 -9.07 -5.63
CA GLY A 87 -6.00 -8.57 -6.81
C GLY A 87 -5.65 -7.09 -6.70
N LEU A 88 -4.55 -6.71 -7.35
CA LEU A 88 -4.15 -5.32 -7.53
C LEU A 88 -4.16 -5.00 -9.02
N ILE A 89 -4.79 -3.88 -9.36
CA ILE A 89 -4.81 -3.32 -10.71
C ILE A 89 -4.06 -1.99 -10.67
N GLY A 90 -3.00 -1.90 -11.46
CA GLY A 90 -2.23 -0.67 -11.65
C GLY A 90 -2.26 -0.27 -13.13
N ASP A 91 -3.21 0.59 -13.49
CA ASP A 91 -3.29 1.16 -14.83
C ASP A 91 -2.33 2.34 -14.94
N THR A 92 -1.33 2.23 -15.81
CA THR A 92 -0.30 3.27 -15.96
C THR A 92 -0.85 4.59 -16.46
N ASP A 93 -1.94 4.59 -17.25
CA ASP A 93 -2.59 5.82 -17.71
C ASP A 93 -3.23 6.56 -16.52
N ILE A 94 -3.77 5.83 -15.55
CA ILE A 94 -4.27 6.38 -14.29
C ILE A 94 -3.11 6.86 -13.43
N LEU A 95 -2.07 6.04 -13.24
CA LEU A 95 -0.92 6.37 -12.41
C LEU A 95 -0.19 7.63 -12.89
N GLN A 96 -0.15 7.90 -14.21
CA GLN A 96 0.43 9.12 -14.77
C GLN A 96 -0.30 10.39 -14.33
N THR A 97 -1.57 10.29 -13.93
CA THR A 97 -2.34 11.43 -13.43
C THR A 97 -2.10 11.73 -11.94
N ALA A 98 -1.40 10.84 -11.24
CA ALA A 98 -1.15 11.00 -9.81
C ALA A 98 -0.37 12.29 -9.49
N PRO A 99 -0.68 12.97 -8.38
CA PRO A 99 0.13 14.07 -7.89
C PRO A 99 1.61 13.67 -7.72
N GLN A 100 2.53 14.56 -8.09
CA GLN A 100 3.96 14.27 -8.02
C GLN A 100 4.42 13.93 -6.60
N ASP A 101 3.82 14.56 -5.60
CA ASP A 101 4.13 14.30 -4.18
C ASP A 101 3.82 12.86 -3.76
N LEU A 102 2.75 12.26 -4.32
CA LEU A 102 2.42 10.86 -4.06
C LEU A 102 3.41 9.90 -4.74
N ILE A 103 3.87 10.22 -5.94
CA ILE A 103 4.92 9.45 -6.63
C ILE A 103 6.24 9.51 -5.84
N GLN A 104 6.60 10.71 -5.34
CA GLN A 104 7.79 10.89 -4.51
C GLN A 104 7.68 10.15 -3.18
N ALA A 105 6.49 10.17 -2.56
CA ALA A 105 6.23 9.43 -1.32
C ALA A 105 6.46 7.93 -1.52
N GLY A 106 5.90 7.34 -2.58
CA GLY A 106 6.10 5.92 -2.89
C GLY A 106 7.56 5.58 -3.20
N TYR A 107 8.26 6.44 -3.94
CA TYR A 107 9.69 6.25 -4.18
C TYR A 107 10.51 6.29 -2.89
N GLY A 108 10.18 7.23 -1.98
CA GLY A 108 10.78 7.29 -0.64
C GLY A 108 10.53 6.02 0.18
N ASP A 109 9.32 5.49 0.11
CA ASP A 109 8.90 4.27 0.81
C ASP A 109 9.68 3.04 0.30
N VAL A 110 9.85 2.93 -1.02
CA VAL A 110 10.67 1.88 -1.65
C VAL A 110 12.14 1.99 -1.24
N ILE A 111 12.73 3.20 -1.21
CA ILE A 111 14.12 3.41 -0.73
C ILE A 111 14.27 2.92 0.72
N GLY A 112 13.26 3.09 1.56
CA GLY A 112 13.25 2.62 2.94
C GLY A 112 13.51 1.12 3.09
N LYS A 113 13.32 0.31 2.05
CA LYS A 113 13.63 -1.12 2.05
C LYS A 113 15.12 -1.42 2.25
N ILE A 114 16.01 -0.50 1.88
CA ILE A 114 17.46 -0.65 2.12
C ILE A 114 17.72 -0.73 3.64
N THR A 115 17.16 0.19 4.40
CA THR A 115 17.28 0.20 5.86
C THR A 115 16.50 -0.93 6.50
N ALA A 116 15.32 -1.26 6.01
CA ALA A 116 14.52 -2.37 6.50
C ALA A 116 15.25 -3.72 6.37
N ILE A 117 15.97 -3.97 5.28
CA ILE A 117 16.79 -5.18 5.12
C ILE A 117 17.95 -5.18 6.12
N ALA A 118 18.60 -4.02 6.34
CA ALA A 118 19.68 -3.92 7.33
C ALA A 118 19.18 -4.14 8.76
N ASP A 119 18.01 -3.61 9.09
CA ASP A 119 17.36 -3.84 10.38
C ASP A 119 16.97 -5.31 10.57
N TRP A 120 16.51 -5.96 9.52
CA TRP A 120 16.22 -7.40 9.55
C TRP A 120 17.49 -8.22 9.79
N ASP A 121 18.61 -7.89 9.11
CA ASP A 121 19.91 -8.52 9.34
C ASP A 121 20.39 -8.33 10.80
N LEU A 122 20.14 -7.15 11.38
CA LEU A 122 20.43 -6.87 12.78
C LEU A 122 19.56 -7.72 13.72
N ALA A 123 18.26 -7.81 13.46
CA ALA A 123 17.32 -8.60 14.25
C ALA A 123 17.70 -10.10 14.26
N VAL A 124 18.09 -10.63 13.09
CA VAL A 124 18.61 -12.01 13.00
C VAL A 124 19.83 -12.22 13.89
N LYS A 125 20.79 -11.28 13.88
CA LYS A 125 22.02 -11.39 14.66
C LYS A 125 21.78 -11.19 16.16
N ALA A 126 20.89 -10.26 16.52
CA ALA A 126 20.65 -9.90 17.92
C ALA A 126 19.66 -10.84 18.62
N ASN A 127 18.61 -11.25 17.92
CA ASN A 127 17.48 -11.99 18.51
C ASN A 127 17.36 -13.43 17.98
N GLY A 128 18.07 -13.77 16.90
CA GLY A 128 17.91 -15.07 16.22
C GLY A 128 16.63 -15.13 15.37
N ASP A 129 16.11 -13.99 14.90
CA ASP A 129 14.89 -13.93 14.10
C ASP A 129 15.06 -14.68 12.78
N TYR A 130 13.96 -15.22 12.27
CA TYR A 130 13.95 -15.86 10.95
C TYR A 130 14.22 -14.83 9.85
N ARG A 131 15.01 -15.21 8.85
CA ARG A 131 15.28 -14.44 7.64
C ARG A 131 15.01 -15.26 6.39
N CYS A 132 14.32 -14.66 5.42
CA CYS A 132 14.06 -15.28 4.14
C CYS A 132 14.94 -14.65 3.04
N ASP A 133 15.97 -15.36 2.60
CA ASP A 133 16.87 -14.88 1.54
C ASP A 133 16.19 -14.70 0.19
N THR A 134 15.14 -15.49 -0.07
CA THR A 134 14.31 -15.33 -1.28
C THR A 134 13.60 -13.99 -1.28
N CYS A 135 12.96 -13.62 -0.16
CA CYS A 135 12.29 -12.32 -0.03
C CYS A 135 13.29 -11.17 -0.19
N VAL A 136 14.45 -11.25 0.46
CA VAL A 136 15.51 -10.23 0.33
C VAL A 136 15.97 -10.10 -1.12
N THR A 137 16.12 -11.21 -1.83
CA THR A 137 16.54 -11.18 -3.24
C THR A 137 15.48 -10.53 -4.14
N LEU A 138 14.19 -10.83 -3.90
CA LEU A 138 13.07 -10.22 -4.64
C LEU A 138 13.01 -8.70 -4.40
N VAL A 139 13.10 -8.28 -3.14
CA VAL A 139 13.10 -6.85 -2.78
C VAL A 139 14.29 -6.12 -3.42
N LYS A 140 15.51 -6.69 -3.38
CA LYS A 140 16.68 -6.08 -4.02
C LYS A 140 16.51 -5.91 -5.53
N ARG A 141 15.95 -6.91 -6.23
CA ARG A 141 15.66 -6.79 -7.67
C ARG A 141 14.63 -5.69 -7.96
N ALA A 142 13.62 -5.56 -7.12
CA ALA A 142 12.62 -4.50 -7.26
C ALA A 142 13.24 -3.11 -7.03
N LEU A 143 14.10 -2.97 -6.01
CA LEU A 143 14.88 -1.76 -5.76
C LEU A 143 15.76 -1.38 -6.95
N ASP A 144 16.55 -2.31 -7.47
CA ASP A 144 17.44 -2.07 -8.62
C ASP A 144 16.63 -1.59 -9.83
N LYS A 145 15.52 -2.27 -10.14
CA LYS A 145 14.61 -1.88 -11.23
C LYS A 145 14.05 -0.47 -11.03
N CYS A 146 13.64 -0.14 -9.79
CA CYS A 146 13.10 1.16 -9.45
C CYS A 146 14.17 2.27 -9.56
N PHE A 147 15.42 2.01 -9.14
CA PHE A 147 16.53 2.96 -9.26
C PHE A 147 16.92 3.21 -10.71
N ASP A 148 16.98 2.17 -11.52
CA ASP A 148 17.29 2.29 -12.96
C ASP A 148 16.26 3.16 -13.71
N LYS A 149 15.02 3.22 -13.20
CA LYS A 149 13.91 3.96 -13.80
C LYS A 149 13.60 5.28 -13.09
N ALA A 150 14.38 5.68 -12.06
CA ALA A 150 14.06 6.81 -11.20
C ALA A 150 13.89 8.17 -11.93
N GLU A 151 14.70 8.41 -12.97
CA GLU A 151 14.61 9.65 -13.75
C GLU A 151 13.26 9.81 -14.48
N GLY A 152 12.67 8.72 -14.96
CA GLY A 152 11.36 8.72 -15.62
C GLY A 152 10.19 9.04 -14.68
N LEU A 153 10.37 8.90 -13.37
CA LEU A 153 9.34 9.31 -12.39
C LEU A 153 9.08 10.82 -12.41
N LYS A 154 10.08 11.64 -12.79
CA LYS A 154 9.94 13.09 -12.94
C LYS A 154 9.00 13.46 -14.07
N THR A 155 9.00 12.68 -15.12
CA THR A 155 8.15 12.86 -16.32
C THR A 155 6.90 12.01 -16.29
N ARG A 156 6.73 11.21 -15.22
CA ARG A 156 5.60 10.27 -15.04
C ARG A 156 5.50 9.26 -16.17
N ASP A 157 6.65 8.78 -16.65
CA ASP A 157 6.64 7.80 -17.73
C ASP A 157 6.04 6.46 -17.24
N ALA A 158 5.28 5.79 -18.12
CA ALA A 158 4.49 4.61 -17.78
C ALA A 158 5.35 3.44 -17.26
N GLU A 159 6.54 3.24 -17.83
CA GLU A 159 7.44 2.14 -17.44
C GLU A 159 8.01 2.37 -16.05
N SER A 160 8.39 3.63 -15.73
CA SER A 160 8.90 4.02 -14.41
C SER A 160 7.85 3.92 -13.32
N LEU A 161 6.62 4.36 -13.61
CA LEU A 161 5.50 4.23 -12.67
C LEU A 161 5.11 2.76 -12.45
N GLY A 162 5.13 1.95 -13.50
CA GLY A 162 4.92 0.50 -13.38
C GLY A 162 6.00 -0.17 -12.52
N ALA A 163 7.27 0.21 -12.70
CA ALA A 163 8.37 -0.29 -11.87
C ALA A 163 8.23 0.13 -10.40
N LEU A 164 7.79 1.37 -10.14
CA LEU A 164 7.56 1.85 -8.79
C LEU A 164 6.38 1.12 -8.10
N LEU A 165 5.29 0.86 -8.83
CA LEU A 165 4.14 0.14 -8.26
C LEU A 165 4.47 -1.34 -7.99
N GLU A 166 5.33 -1.95 -8.80
CA GLU A 166 5.77 -3.35 -8.64
C GLU A 166 6.75 -3.50 -7.45
N ALA A 167 7.49 -2.45 -7.10
CA ALA A 167 8.48 -2.46 -6.02
C ALA A 167 7.85 -2.34 -4.64
#